data_7808706e7ec2899c3a32bbc3276c6db3
#
_entry.id   7808706e7ec2899c3a32bbc3276c6db3
#
_cell.length_a   1.000
_cell.length_b   1.000
_cell.length_c   1.000
_cell.angle_alpha   90.00
_cell.angle_beta   90.00
_cell.angle_gamma   90.00
#
_symmetry.space_group_name_H-M   'P 1'
#
loop_
_entity.id
_entity.type
_entity.pdbx_description
1 polymer ?
#
loop_
_entity_poly.entity_id
_entity_poly.type
_entity_poly.pdbx_seq_one_letter_code
_entity_poly.pdbx_strand_id
1 'polypeptide(L)'
;RLLRADGDKPVFTLAFSVSNHSPWEYPAGRIQPVGDPASVDNTVRYADWALGQFFDKARKAPYWDNTVFLVIADHDSRVYGSIPVPVRHFQIPALILGAGIAPRQDERIVSQIDMAPTLLSLIGLDNINPMLGADLTQRDPNRALMQYADNFGYLQGDKLLVLEPSKAPREFRYRAAPVGQDETYDPVEPADDALTKEALAHALWASWVYREEKYRLP
;
A
#
# COMPACT_ATOMS: atom_id res chain seq x y z
N ARG A 1 0.12 -23.05 13.59
CA ARG A 1 0.58 -24.41 13.24
C ARG A 1 1.82 -24.34 12.34
N LEU A 2 1.82 -23.49 11.31
CA LEU A 2 2.97 -23.31 10.40
C LEU A 2 4.23 -22.84 11.14
N LEU A 3 4.11 -21.81 12.00
CA LEU A 3 5.23 -21.23 12.76
C LEU A 3 5.85 -22.20 13.81
N ARG A 4 5.22 -23.33 14.07
CA ARG A 4 5.75 -24.38 14.97
C ARG A 4 6.45 -25.50 14.22
N ALA A 5 6.28 -25.60 12.91
CA ALA A 5 6.79 -26.73 12.12
C ALA A 5 8.26 -26.59 11.75
N ASP A 6 8.78 -25.36 11.68
CA ASP A 6 10.13 -25.06 11.16
C ASP A 6 11.20 -24.78 12.25
N GLY A 7 10.83 -24.93 13.54
CA GLY A 7 11.75 -24.70 14.66
C GLY A 7 12.25 -23.26 14.70
N ASP A 8 13.58 -23.06 14.73
CA ASP A 8 14.22 -21.74 14.83
C ASP A 8 14.46 -21.05 13.48
N LYS A 9 13.93 -21.59 12.39
CA LYS A 9 14.11 -20.98 11.07
C LYS A 9 13.24 -19.74 10.91
N PRO A 10 13.75 -18.66 10.30
CA PRO A 10 12.93 -17.51 9.91
C PRO A 10 11.78 -17.94 8.99
N VAL A 11 10.58 -17.41 9.24
CA VAL A 11 9.39 -17.73 8.45
C VAL A 11 8.77 -16.44 7.95
N PHE A 12 8.47 -16.38 6.65
CA PHE A 12 7.64 -15.35 6.05
C PHE A 12 6.24 -15.92 5.78
N THR A 13 5.22 -15.20 6.21
CA THR A 13 3.82 -15.57 5.96
C THR A 13 3.09 -14.41 5.33
N LEU A 14 2.52 -14.63 4.15
CA LEU A 14 1.59 -13.71 3.50
C LEU A 14 0.17 -14.27 3.65
N ALA A 15 -0.74 -13.45 4.16
CA ALA A 15 -2.15 -13.83 4.33
C ALA A 15 -3.06 -12.75 3.73
N PHE A 16 -4.01 -13.17 2.89
CA PHE A 16 -5.07 -12.32 2.38
C PHE A 16 -6.38 -12.61 3.10
N SER A 17 -7.09 -11.55 3.50
CA SER A 17 -8.50 -11.66 3.90
C SER A 17 -9.38 -11.57 2.66
N VAL A 18 -10.52 -12.27 2.67
CA VAL A 18 -11.41 -12.34 1.49
C VAL A 18 -12.81 -11.82 1.76
N SER A 19 -13.14 -11.48 3.00
CA SER A 19 -14.49 -11.04 3.39
C SER A 19 -14.87 -9.65 2.86
N ASN A 20 -13.88 -8.80 2.57
CA ASN A 20 -14.10 -7.45 2.02
C ASN A 20 -14.31 -7.45 0.51
N HIS A 21 -14.99 -8.45 -0.02
CA HIS A 21 -15.31 -8.61 -1.43
C HIS A 21 -16.80 -8.94 -1.61
N SER A 22 -17.41 -8.49 -2.72
CA SER A 22 -18.77 -8.91 -3.08
C SER A 22 -18.86 -10.45 -3.11
N PRO A 23 -19.92 -11.06 -2.56
CA PRO A 23 -21.20 -10.50 -2.11
C PRO A 23 -21.26 -9.98 -0.67
N TRP A 24 -20.15 -9.62 -0.04
CA TRP A 24 -20.05 -9.04 1.30
C TRP A 24 -20.48 -9.98 2.42
N GLU A 25 -20.16 -11.27 2.28
CA GLU A 25 -20.51 -12.32 3.23
C GLU A 25 -19.38 -12.54 4.26
N TYR A 26 -19.77 -12.88 5.47
CA TYR A 26 -18.88 -13.29 6.56
C TYR A 26 -19.57 -14.29 7.48
N PRO A 27 -18.83 -15.08 8.29
CA PRO A 27 -19.40 -16.07 9.19
C PRO A 27 -20.37 -15.45 10.21
N ALA A 28 -21.59 -15.97 10.28
CA ALA A 28 -22.62 -15.52 11.20
C ALA A 28 -22.18 -15.62 12.68
N GLY A 29 -22.74 -14.73 13.52
CA GLY A 29 -22.51 -14.75 14.97
C GLY A 29 -21.13 -14.27 15.43
N ARG A 30 -20.35 -13.65 14.54
CA ARG A 30 -19.02 -13.11 14.87
C ARG A 30 -19.06 -11.65 15.27
N ILE A 31 -19.92 -10.89 14.64
CA ILE A 31 -20.20 -9.49 14.98
C ILE A 31 -21.70 -9.28 15.04
N GLN A 32 -22.14 -8.18 15.66
CA GLN A 32 -23.52 -7.72 15.57
C GLN A 32 -23.62 -6.78 14.36
N PRO A 33 -24.33 -7.18 13.28
CA PRO A 33 -24.46 -6.32 12.11
C PRO A 33 -25.31 -5.08 12.39
N VAL A 34 -25.06 -4.03 11.63
CA VAL A 34 -25.88 -2.81 11.60
C VAL A 34 -26.51 -2.72 10.22
N GLY A 35 -27.85 -2.59 10.18
CA GLY A 35 -28.61 -2.57 8.92
C GLY A 35 -28.51 -3.91 8.17
N ASP A 36 -28.33 -3.84 6.85
CA ASP A 36 -28.17 -5.02 6.00
C ASP A 36 -26.86 -5.78 6.37
N PRO A 37 -26.95 -7.05 6.79
CA PRO A 37 -25.76 -7.84 7.10
C PRO A 37 -24.77 -7.91 5.95
N ALA A 38 -25.22 -8.06 4.71
CA ALA A 38 -24.38 -8.17 3.51
C ALA A 38 -23.98 -6.77 2.98
N SER A 39 -23.24 -6.02 3.78
CA SER A 39 -22.79 -4.66 3.44
C SER A 39 -21.29 -4.50 3.60
N VAL A 40 -20.71 -3.53 2.86
CA VAL A 40 -19.29 -3.15 2.99
C VAL A 40 -18.95 -2.82 4.43
N ASP A 41 -19.76 -2.00 5.11
CA ASP A 41 -19.51 -1.58 6.49
C ASP A 41 -19.44 -2.75 7.46
N ASN A 42 -20.33 -3.73 7.32
CA ASN A 42 -20.31 -4.92 8.18
C ASN A 42 -19.15 -5.85 7.87
N THR A 43 -18.72 -5.98 6.61
CA THR A 43 -17.51 -6.76 6.29
C THR A 43 -16.24 -6.11 6.81
N VAL A 44 -16.14 -4.78 6.78
CA VAL A 44 -15.02 -4.05 7.41
C VAL A 44 -15.02 -4.27 8.93
N ARG A 45 -16.19 -4.17 9.59
CA ARG A 45 -16.31 -4.47 11.04
C ARG A 45 -15.93 -5.90 11.37
N TYR A 46 -16.31 -6.86 10.51
CA TYR A 46 -15.88 -8.25 10.68
C TYR A 46 -14.37 -8.42 10.49
N ALA A 47 -13.78 -7.79 9.50
CA ALA A 47 -12.33 -7.83 9.27
C ALA A 47 -11.55 -7.26 10.46
N ASP A 48 -12.00 -6.12 10.99
CA ASP A 48 -11.43 -5.50 12.20
C ASP A 48 -11.54 -6.44 13.42
N TRP A 49 -12.72 -7.01 13.66
CA TRP A 49 -12.91 -8.01 14.71
C TRP A 49 -11.97 -9.21 14.55
N ALA A 50 -11.85 -9.75 13.32
CA ALA A 50 -11.01 -10.91 13.06
C ALA A 50 -9.53 -10.60 13.28
N LEU A 51 -9.10 -9.41 12.86
CA LEU A 51 -7.74 -8.91 13.09
C LEU A 51 -7.46 -8.73 14.58
N GLY A 52 -8.41 -8.16 15.35
CA GLY A 52 -8.32 -8.07 16.80
C GLY A 52 -8.15 -9.44 17.46
N GLN A 53 -8.98 -10.43 17.06
CA GLN A 53 -8.86 -11.81 17.55
C GLN A 53 -7.51 -12.46 17.21
N PHE A 54 -6.95 -12.15 16.06
CA PHE A 54 -5.62 -12.61 15.68
C PHE A 54 -4.56 -12.02 16.60
N PHE A 55 -4.55 -10.72 16.83
CA PHE A 55 -3.55 -10.05 17.66
C PHE A 55 -3.67 -10.39 19.15
N ASP A 56 -4.89 -10.61 19.66
CA ASP A 56 -5.10 -11.09 21.03
C ASP A 56 -4.45 -12.45 21.29
N LYS A 57 -4.42 -13.31 20.27
CA LYS A 57 -3.74 -14.61 20.32
C LYS A 57 -2.24 -14.48 20.06
N ALA A 58 -1.85 -13.66 19.09
CA ALA A 58 -0.46 -13.47 18.71
C ALA A 58 0.36 -12.91 19.88
N ARG A 59 -0.16 -11.93 20.62
CA ARG A 59 0.49 -11.32 21.80
C ARG A 59 0.80 -12.33 22.92
N LYS A 60 0.11 -13.46 22.96
CA LYS A 60 0.31 -14.54 23.95
C LYS A 60 1.18 -15.67 23.41
N ALA A 61 1.59 -15.58 22.16
CA ALA A 61 2.36 -16.63 21.50
C ALA A 61 3.88 -16.41 21.66
N PRO A 62 4.67 -17.48 21.72
CA PRO A 62 6.13 -17.36 21.88
C PRO A 62 6.84 -16.59 20.77
N TYR A 63 6.22 -16.49 19.59
CA TYR A 63 6.80 -15.78 18.44
C TYR A 63 6.57 -14.26 18.47
N TRP A 64 5.75 -13.74 19.40
CA TRP A 64 5.38 -12.32 19.42
C TRP A 64 6.59 -11.38 19.47
N ASP A 65 7.51 -11.65 20.40
CA ASP A 65 8.69 -10.81 20.62
C ASP A 65 9.76 -10.94 19.53
N ASN A 66 9.56 -11.84 18.56
CA ASN A 66 10.47 -12.09 17.45
C ASN A 66 9.76 -12.03 16.09
N THR A 67 8.72 -11.21 15.98
CA THR A 67 7.94 -11.09 14.75
C THR A 67 7.64 -9.62 14.43
N VAL A 68 7.82 -9.24 13.18
CA VAL A 68 7.31 -7.99 12.62
C VAL A 68 6.07 -8.30 11.79
N PHE A 69 5.00 -7.55 12.03
CA PHE A 69 3.73 -7.67 11.31
C PHE A 69 3.52 -6.43 10.47
N LEU A 70 3.18 -6.63 9.20
CA LEU A 70 2.62 -5.61 8.33
C LEU A 70 1.15 -5.93 8.08
N VAL A 71 0.28 -5.00 8.42
CA VAL A 71 -1.13 -5.00 8.03
C VAL A 71 -1.32 -3.86 7.05
N ILE A 72 -1.78 -4.17 5.85
CA ILE A 72 -1.94 -3.17 4.79
C ILE A 72 -3.13 -3.56 3.91
N ALA A 73 -3.91 -2.57 3.47
CA ALA A 73 -4.87 -2.77 2.41
C ALA A 73 -4.15 -2.97 1.07
N ASP A 74 -4.69 -3.80 0.19
CA ASP A 74 -4.17 -3.98 -1.17
C ASP A 74 -4.60 -2.82 -2.08
N HIS A 75 -5.85 -2.34 -1.92
CA HIS A 75 -6.42 -1.18 -2.61
C HIS A 75 -7.70 -0.70 -1.87
N ASP A 76 -8.30 0.39 -2.33
CA ASP A 76 -9.62 0.84 -1.88
C ASP A 76 -10.73 -0.07 -2.42
N SER A 77 -11.88 -0.08 -1.77
CA SER A 77 -13.05 -0.89 -2.15
C SER A 77 -13.58 -0.54 -3.54
N ARG A 78 -13.50 0.72 -3.93
CA ARG A 78 -13.90 1.24 -5.25
C ARG A 78 -13.17 2.51 -5.58
N VAL A 79 -12.36 2.48 -6.62
CA VAL A 79 -11.73 3.68 -7.18
C VAL A 79 -12.60 4.24 -8.29
N TYR A 80 -13.25 5.36 -8.02
CA TYR A 80 -14.06 6.10 -8.99
C TYR A 80 -13.64 7.57 -9.02
N GLY A 81 -13.85 8.21 -10.16
CA GLY A 81 -13.64 9.64 -10.31
C GLY A 81 -13.72 10.09 -11.76
N SER A 82 -14.09 11.35 -11.98
CA SER A 82 -14.03 12.02 -13.29
C SER A 82 -12.68 12.59 -13.61
N ILE A 83 -11.77 12.62 -12.64
CA ILE A 83 -10.40 13.09 -12.78
C ILE A 83 -9.50 11.95 -13.25
N PRO A 84 -8.41 12.25 -13.96
CA PRO A 84 -7.54 11.24 -14.57
C PRO A 84 -6.97 10.22 -13.59
N VAL A 85 -6.66 10.62 -12.34
CA VAL A 85 -6.21 9.76 -11.25
C VAL A 85 -6.75 10.31 -9.94
N PRO A 86 -7.74 9.66 -9.30
CA PRO A 86 -8.34 10.11 -8.04
C PRO A 86 -7.44 9.74 -6.85
N VAL A 87 -6.53 10.63 -6.47
CA VAL A 87 -5.43 10.38 -5.52
C VAL A 87 -5.94 9.85 -4.17
N ARG A 88 -7.03 10.40 -3.63
CA ARG A 88 -7.61 9.98 -2.34
C ARG A 88 -7.88 8.47 -2.28
N HIS A 89 -8.37 7.89 -3.38
CA HIS A 89 -8.69 6.48 -3.46
C HIS A 89 -7.46 5.57 -3.51
N PHE A 90 -6.26 6.14 -3.63
CA PHE A 90 -4.99 5.42 -3.53
C PHE A 90 -4.34 5.55 -2.15
N GLN A 91 -4.92 6.34 -1.24
CA GLN A 91 -4.44 6.46 0.13
C GLN A 91 -4.97 5.28 0.96
N ILE A 92 -4.23 4.19 0.98
CA ILE A 92 -4.56 2.97 1.73
C ILE A 92 -3.94 2.99 3.13
N PRO A 93 -4.64 2.41 4.15
CA PRO A 93 -4.09 2.31 5.49
C PRO A 93 -3.01 1.23 5.57
N ALA A 94 -1.96 1.50 6.34
CA ALA A 94 -0.92 0.54 6.66
C ALA A 94 -0.51 0.66 8.14
N LEU A 95 -0.16 -0.48 8.75
CA LEU A 95 0.32 -0.56 10.12
C LEU A 95 1.48 -1.54 10.20
N ILE A 96 2.60 -1.11 10.74
CA ILE A 96 3.72 -1.99 11.09
C ILE A 96 3.82 -2.07 12.61
N LEU A 97 3.87 -3.28 13.14
CA LEU A 97 3.98 -3.53 14.58
C LEU A 97 4.79 -4.79 14.87
N GLY A 98 5.23 -4.92 16.10
CA GLY A 98 5.98 -6.12 16.56
C GLY A 98 7.25 -5.77 17.30
N ALA A 99 8.14 -6.74 17.37
CA ALA A 99 9.37 -6.66 18.16
C ALA A 99 10.20 -5.42 17.84
N GLY A 100 10.44 -4.58 18.85
CA GLY A 100 11.32 -3.41 18.74
C GLY A 100 10.76 -2.23 17.91
N ILE A 101 9.51 -2.33 17.41
CA ILE A 101 8.89 -1.24 16.64
C ILE A 101 8.32 -0.21 17.60
N ALA A 102 8.93 0.98 17.62
CA ALA A 102 8.43 2.09 18.41
C ALA A 102 7.16 2.69 17.78
N PRO A 103 6.12 3.02 18.59
CA PRO A 103 4.92 3.66 18.10
C PRO A 103 5.24 5.04 17.50
N ARG A 104 4.79 5.26 16.26
CA ARG A 104 4.84 6.56 15.59
C ARG A 104 3.74 6.65 14.52
N GLN A 105 3.34 7.85 14.20
CA GLN A 105 2.56 8.13 13.00
C GLN A 105 3.54 8.57 11.91
N ASP A 106 3.40 7.99 10.72
CA ASP A 106 4.23 8.32 9.56
C ASP A 106 3.36 9.04 8.53
N GLU A 107 3.65 10.32 8.29
CA GLU A 107 2.88 11.20 7.40
C GLU A 107 3.55 11.40 6.03
N ARG A 108 4.64 10.68 5.77
CA ARG A 108 5.36 10.78 4.50
C ARG A 108 4.52 10.25 3.35
N ILE A 109 4.73 10.82 2.16
CA ILE A 109 4.16 10.30 0.92
C ILE A 109 4.98 9.08 0.49
N VAL A 110 4.35 7.91 0.55
CA VAL A 110 5.00 6.63 0.26
C VAL A 110 4.10 5.77 -0.64
N SER A 111 4.67 4.73 -1.22
CA SER A 111 3.92 3.74 -2.02
C SER A 111 3.96 2.37 -1.37
N GLN A 112 2.99 1.53 -1.69
CA GLN A 112 2.92 0.13 -1.23
C GLN A 112 4.20 -0.66 -1.57
N ILE A 113 4.86 -0.35 -2.70
CA ILE A 113 6.13 -0.98 -3.09
C ILE A 113 7.28 -0.73 -2.13
N ASP A 114 7.19 0.30 -1.27
CA ASP A 114 8.20 0.63 -0.27
C ASP A 114 8.15 -0.30 0.94
N MET A 115 7.05 -1.05 1.09
CA MET A 115 6.85 -1.92 2.25
C MET A 115 7.80 -3.11 2.27
N ALA A 116 8.08 -3.73 1.12
CA ALA A 116 8.94 -4.91 1.08
C ALA A 116 10.39 -4.61 1.48
N PRO A 117 11.11 -3.63 0.88
CA PRO A 117 12.46 -3.28 1.34
C PRO A 117 12.49 -2.77 2.78
N THR A 118 11.44 -2.05 3.22
CA THR A 118 11.32 -1.59 4.61
C THR A 118 11.20 -2.76 5.59
N LEU A 119 10.40 -3.78 5.28
CA LEU A 119 10.28 -4.97 6.13
C LEU A 119 11.59 -5.73 6.22
N LEU A 120 12.33 -5.88 5.12
CA LEU A 120 13.64 -6.55 5.13
C LEU A 120 14.60 -5.84 6.08
N SER A 121 14.65 -4.53 6.03
CA SER A 121 15.48 -3.72 6.95
C SER A 121 15.03 -3.86 8.40
N LEU A 122 13.71 -3.79 8.68
CA LEU A 122 13.18 -3.91 10.03
C LEU A 122 13.44 -5.27 10.69
N ILE A 123 13.56 -6.34 9.90
CA ILE A 123 13.94 -7.68 10.41
C ILE A 123 15.46 -7.94 10.38
N GLY A 124 16.26 -6.91 10.08
CA GLY A 124 17.71 -6.99 10.11
C GLY A 124 18.34 -7.72 8.92
N LEU A 125 17.62 -7.85 7.80
CA LEU A 125 18.17 -8.40 6.57
C LEU A 125 18.74 -7.28 5.71
N ASP A 126 20.05 -7.18 5.71
CA ASP A 126 20.79 -6.30 4.80
C ASP A 126 21.07 -7.07 3.50
N ASN A 127 20.43 -6.66 2.42
CA ASN A 127 20.60 -7.31 1.11
C ASN A 127 20.53 -6.30 -0.04
N ILE A 128 21.17 -6.66 -1.13
CA ILE A 128 21.02 -6.01 -2.42
C ILE A 128 19.83 -6.68 -3.13
N ASN A 129 18.84 -5.89 -3.48
CA ASN A 129 17.64 -6.38 -4.16
C ASN A 129 17.25 -5.47 -5.35
N PRO A 130 16.55 -5.98 -6.37
CA PRO A 130 16.14 -5.22 -7.54
C PRO A 130 14.82 -4.47 -7.34
N MET A 131 14.31 -4.34 -6.11
CA MET A 131 13.05 -3.67 -5.84
C MET A 131 13.15 -2.17 -6.09
N LEU A 132 12.14 -1.61 -6.74
CA LEU A 132 12.03 -0.16 -6.99
C LEU A 132 11.68 0.63 -5.72
N GLY A 133 11.07 -0.05 -4.74
CA GLY A 133 10.65 0.57 -3.49
C GLY A 133 11.80 1.14 -2.67
N ALA A 134 11.51 2.15 -1.88
CA ALA A 134 12.45 2.73 -0.92
C ALA A 134 12.37 2.00 0.42
N ASP A 135 13.51 1.83 1.08
CA ASP A 135 13.54 1.49 2.49
C ASP A 135 13.22 2.73 3.34
N LEU A 136 12.07 2.74 3.96
CA LEU A 136 11.57 3.87 4.77
C LEU A 136 12.31 4.04 6.10
N THR A 137 13.16 3.09 6.49
CA THR A 137 14.06 3.25 7.64
C THR A 137 15.25 4.12 7.29
N GLN A 138 15.60 4.22 6.00
CA GLN A 138 16.82 4.90 5.51
C GLN A 138 16.54 6.21 4.79
N ARG A 139 15.40 6.32 4.09
CA ARG A 139 15.10 7.50 3.28
C ARG A 139 13.62 7.81 3.20
N ASP A 140 13.31 9.07 2.88
CA ASP A 140 11.99 9.54 2.51
C ASP A 140 11.90 9.61 0.97
N PRO A 141 11.08 8.78 0.32
CA PRO A 141 10.90 8.85 -1.13
C PRO A 141 10.07 10.06 -1.55
N ASN A 142 9.23 10.60 -0.67
CA ASN A 142 8.29 11.70 -0.92
C ASN A 142 7.53 11.56 -2.24
N ARG A 143 7.11 10.32 -2.57
CA ARG A 143 6.40 10.00 -3.81
C ARG A 143 5.39 8.88 -3.64
N ALA A 144 4.29 8.93 -4.41
CA ALA A 144 3.32 7.84 -4.52
C ALA A 144 3.07 7.49 -5.99
N LEU A 145 2.88 6.18 -6.24
CA LEU A 145 2.61 5.62 -7.56
C LEU A 145 1.17 5.11 -7.60
N MET A 146 0.45 5.40 -8.68
CA MET A 146 -0.95 5.07 -8.83
C MET A 146 -1.22 4.56 -10.24
N GLN A 147 -1.93 3.44 -10.37
CA GLN A 147 -2.43 2.94 -11.64
C GLN A 147 -3.95 3.01 -11.64
N TYR A 148 -4.53 3.84 -12.48
CA TYR A 148 -5.97 4.01 -12.60
C TYR A 148 -6.42 3.76 -14.04
N ALA A 149 -7.06 2.63 -14.29
CA ALA A 149 -7.29 2.12 -15.64
C ALA A 149 -5.97 2.11 -16.44
N ASP A 150 -5.93 2.79 -17.59
CA ASP A 150 -4.72 2.90 -18.41
C ASP A 150 -3.83 4.10 -18.02
N ASN A 151 -4.24 4.90 -17.03
CA ASN A 151 -3.51 6.09 -16.60
C ASN A 151 -2.52 5.74 -15.48
N PHE A 152 -1.34 6.32 -15.54
CA PHE A 152 -0.34 6.23 -14.47
C PHE A 152 -0.20 7.61 -13.80
N GLY A 153 -0.40 7.63 -12.48
CA GLY A 153 -0.19 8.81 -11.65
C GLY A 153 1.10 8.72 -10.84
N TYR A 154 1.86 9.80 -10.88
CA TYR A 154 3.07 9.99 -10.09
C TYR A 154 2.91 11.25 -9.24
N LEU A 155 2.74 11.06 -7.93
CA LEU A 155 2.65 12.17 -6.98
C LEU A 155 4.01 12.37 -6.31
N GLN A 156 4.56 13.58 -6.34
CA GLN A 156 5.77 13.98 -5.64
C GLN A 156 5.49 15.28 -4.88
N GLY A 157 5.44 15.22 -3.57
CA GLY A 157 4.96 16.33 -2.75
C GLY A 157 3.52 16.71 -3.13
N ASP A 158 3.33 17.91 -3.63
CA ASP A 158 2.04 18.40 -4.12
C ASP A 158 1.90 18.40 -5.67
N LYS A 159 2.88 17.88 -6.39
CA LYS A 159 2.86 17.76 -7.84
C LYS A 159 2.37 16.39 -8.27
N LEU A 160 1.23 16.33 -8.92
CA LEU A 160 0.70 15.12 -9.55
C LEU A 160 0.97 15.17 -11.05
N LEU A 161 1.80 14.25 -11.54
CA LEU A 161 1.94 14.01 -12.96
C LEU A 161 1.10 12.83 -13.40
N VAL A 162 0.37 12.99 -14.49
CA VAL A 162 -0.47 11.95 -15.09
C VAL A 162 0.01 11.63 -16.49
N LEU A 163 0.33 10.35 -16.70
CA LEU A 163 0.63 9.78 -18.01
C LEU A 163 -0.61 9.03 -18.51
N GLU A 164 -1.10 9.41 -19.68
CA GLU A 164 -2.22 8.76 -20.35
C GLU A 164 -1.74 8.20 -21.71
N PRO A 165 -2.24 7.03 -22.15
CA PRO A 165 -1.84 6.47 -23.44
C PRO A 165 -2.07 7.46 -24.60
N SER A 166 -1.04 7.65 -25.41
CA SER A 166 -1.09 8.50 -26.63
C SER A 166 -1.44 9.97 -26.39
N LYS A 167 -1.31 10.48 -25.17
CA LYS A 167 -1.50 11.89 -24.84
C LYS A 167 -0.23 12.50 -24.28
N ALA A 168 -0.14 13.84 -24.35
CA ALA A 168 0.91 14.57 -23.67
C ALA A 168 0.77 14.41 -22.14
N PRO A 169 1.88 14.34 -21.39
CA PRO A 169 1.86 14.35 -19.95
C PRO A 169 1.12 15.56 -19.39
N ARG A 170 0.37 15.39 -18.33
CA ARG A 170 -0.33 16.47 -17.64
C ARG A 170 0.14 16.58 -16.20
N GLU A 171 0.45 17.80 -15.78
CA GLU A 171 0.81 18.10 -14.39
C GLU A 171 -0.32 18.85 -13.69
N PHE A 172 -0.51 18.56 -12.41
CA PHE A 172 -1.46 19.23 -11.55
C PHE A 172 -0.80 19.57 -10.21
N ARG A 173 -1.17 20.73 -9.66
CA ARG A 173 -0.95 21.01 -8.26
C ARG A 173 -2.07 20.35 -7.48
N TYR A 174 -1.74 19.27 -6.79
CA TYR A 174 -2.67 18.49 -5.98
C TYR A 174 -2.77 19.05 -4.56
N ARG A 175 -3.97 19.17 -4.05
CA ARG A 175 -4.23 19.47 -2.65
C ARG A 175 -5.25 18.47 -2.10
N ALA A 176 -4.83 17.74 -1.08
CA ALA A 176 -5.71 16.86 -0.32
C ALA A 176 -6.76 17.70 0.45
N ALA A 177 -7.92 17.12 0.68
CA ALA A 177 -8.97 17.72 1.49
C ALA A 177 -9.45 16.73 2.57
N PRO A 178 -10.01 17.22 3.69
CA PRO A 178 -10.65 16.36 4.69
C PRO A 178 -11.74 15.46 4.09
N VAL A 179 -12.05 14.37 4.76
CA VAL A 179 -13.13 13.46 4.36
C VAL A 179 -14.44 14.24 4.24
N GLY A 180 -15.13 14.06 3.10
CA GLY A 180 -16.38 14.76 2.80
C GLY A 180 -16.21 16.12 2.10
N GLN A 181 -14.98 16.53 1.81
CA GLN A 181 -14.66 17.70 0.98
C GLN A 181 -13.93 17.25 -0.29
N ASP A 182 -14.02 18.06 -1.35
CA ASP A 182 -13.40 17.76 -2.63
C ASP A 182 -11.91 18.14 -2.63
N GLU A 183 -11.09 17.24 -3.15
CA GLU A 183 -9.69 17.49 -3.47
C GLU A 183 -9.59 18.46 -4.64
N THR A 184 -8.48 19.21 -4.75
CA THR A 184 -8.25 20.09 -5.89
C THR A 184 -7.07 19.64 -6.75
N TYR A 185 -7.21 19.87 -8.05
CA TYR A 185 -6.27 19.50 -9.10
C TYR A 185 -6.11 20.69 -10.04
N ASP A 186 -5.23 21.62 -9.67
CA ASP A 186 -5.00 22.83 -10.45
C ASP A 186 -3.99 22.53 -11.57
N PRO A 187 -4.36 22.64 -12.85
CA PRO A 187 -3.47 22.35 -13.97
C PRO A 187 -2.22 23.23 -13.95
N VAL A 188 -1.08 22.62 -14.29
CA VAL A 188 0.20 23.31 -14.47
C VAL A 188 0.68 23.07 -15.90
N GLU A 189 0.91 24.15 -16.65
CA GLU A 189 1.35 24.09 -18.04
C GLU A 189 2.53 25.04 -18.29
N PRO A 190 3.57 24.59 -19.00
CA PRO A 190 3.79 23.19 -19.41
C PRO A 190 4.11 22.28 -18.21
N ALA A 191 3.93 20.96 -18.37
CA ALA A 191 4.38 19.99 -17.38
C ALA A 191 5.90 20.01 -17.22
N ASP A 192 6.39 19.76 -16.00
CA ASP A 192 7.81 19.71 -15.67
C ASP A 192 8.49 18.52 -16.38
N ASP A 193 9.49 18.77 -17.20
CA ASP A 193 10.21 17.76 -17.96
C ASP A 193 10.96 16.75 -17.07
N ALA A 194 11.52 17.18 -15.95
CA ALA A 194 12.25 16.30 -15.04
C ALA A 194 11.28 15.36 -14.33
N LEU A 195 10.17 15.89 -13.83
CA LEU A 195 9.10 15.11 -13.21
C LEU A 195 8.48 14.13 -14.21
N THR A 196 8.30 14.55 -15.45
CA THR A 196 7.79 13.69 -16.54
C THR A 196 8.71 12.50 -16.80
N LYS A 197 10.02 12.73 -16.88
CA LYS A 197 11.02 11.67 -17.09
C LYS A 197 11.06 10.70 -15.92
N GLU A 198 10.96 11.20 -14.70
CA GLU A 198 10.94 10.38 -13.48
C GLU A 198 9.69 9.51 -13.42
N ALA A 199 8.51 10.09 -13.67
CA ALA A 199 7.25 9.36 -13.72
C ALA A 199 7.27 8.27 -14.80
N LEU A 200 7.78 8.58 -15.99
CA LEU A 200 7.90 7.62 -17.08
C LEU A 200 8.87 6.49 -16.74
N ALA A 201 10.00 6.79 -16.09
CA ALA A 201 10.94 5.78 -15.63
C ALA A 201 10.27 4.79 -14.64
N HIS A 202 9.48 5.30 -13.69
CA HIS A 202 8.73 4.45 -12.75
C HIS A 202 7.65 3.62 -13.46
N ALA A 203 6.90 4.21 -14.39
CA ALA A 203 5.86 3.49 -15.14
C ALA A 203 6.43 2.35 -15.99
N LEU A 204 7.62 2.53 -16.55
CA LEU A 204 8.25 1.53 -17.44
C LEU A 204 9.13 0.52 -16.71
N TRP A 205 9.54 0.81 -15.47
CA TRP A 205 10.51 0.00 -14.72
C TRP A 205 10.14 -1.47 -14.64
N ALA A 206 8.92 -1.80 -14.22
CA ALA A 206 8.50 -3.19 -14.04
C ALA A 206 8.59 -3.99 -15.34
N SER A 207 8.10 -3.43 -16.44
CA SER A 207 8.17 -4.06 -17.76
C SER A 207 9.61 -4.24 -18.25
N TRP A 208 10.45 -3.23 -18.01
CA TRP A 208 11.87 -3.30 -18.38
C TRP A 208 12.61 -4.34 -17.57
N VAL A 209 12.46 -4.34 -16.24
CA VAL A 209 13.12 -5.31 -15.33
C VAL A 209 12.70 -6.74 -15.67
N TYR A 210 11.41 -6.95 -15.98
CA TYR A 210 10.91 -8.27 -16.37
C TYR A 210 11.48 -8.72 -17.70
N ARG A 211 11.45 -7.88 -18.74
CA ARG A 211 11.93 -8.22 -20.08
C ARG A 211 13.45 -8.47 -20.11
N GLU A 212 14.23 -7.69 -19.37
CA GLU A 212 15.69 -7.80 -19.31
C GLU A 212 16.17 -8.75 -18.20
N GLU A 213 15.25 -9.45 -17.53
CA GLU A 213 15.50 -10.39 -16.42
C GLU A 213 16.34 -9.79 -15.27
N LYS A 214 16.28 -8.47 -15.06
CA LYS A 214 17.06 -7.75 -14.03
C LYS A 214 16.56 -7.99 -12.59
N TYR A 215 15.48 -8.73 -12.41
CA TYR A 215 14.97 -9.19 -11.11
C TYR A 215 15.74 -10.37 -10.54
N ARG A 216 16.59 -11.03 -11.35
CA ARG A 216 17.43 -12.13 -10.89
C ARG A 216 18.55 -11.58 -10.02
N LEU A 217 18.70 -12.15 -8.84
CA LEU A 217 19.86 -11.89 -7.98
C LEU A 217 21.09 -12.59 -8.57
N PRO A 218 22.29 -12.01 -8.39
CA PRO A 218 23.54 -12.62 -8.84
C PRO A 218 23.83 -13.97 -8.16
#